data_3f04e712282a5a2312904b184202b54f
#
_entry.id   3f04e712282a5a2312904b184202b54f
#
_cell.length_a   1.000
_cell.length_b   1.000
_cell.length_c   1.000
_cell.angle_alpha   90.00
_cell.angle_beta   90.00
_cell.angle_gamma   90.00
#
_symmetry.space_group_name_H-M   'P 1'
#
loop_
_entity.id
_entity.type
_entity.pdbx_description
1 polymer ?
#
loop_
_entity_poly.entity_id
_entity_poly.type
_entity_poly.pdbx_seq_one_letter_code
_entity_poly.pdbx_strand_id
1 'polypeptide(L)'
;MYHQEFLFFDSFVGNRQLADASMLRPVVGIISVDNYDDITDDLSDADTSKINSFVANFIDEFMESKRIFYRRVNMDRYYFFTDFKTLNDLMDNKFSVLEEFRKEAQDAQRPLTLSIGISFGEENHSQIGQVALENLNIALVRGGDQIVIRENADHTNPIYFGGGSVSTVKRSRTRTRAMMTAISDRIKMVDNVFIVGHRKLDMDALGSAVGMQFFAGNIIENSFAVYNPDEMSPDIERAIERLQADGKTRLISVSQAMGLVTPRSLLVMVDHSKISLTLSKEFYEQFQNVIVVDHHRRDDDFPDNAILTFIESGASSAAELVTELIQFQNAKKRLNKIQASVLMAGIMLDTKNFSTRVTSRTFDVASYLRSKGSDSVEIQNISATDFEEYKQINEIILQGERLGDSIIVAAGEKNHLYSNVIASKAADTILSMAHVEASFVLVETASHKIAISARSRSKINVQRVMEKLGGGGHFNLAACQLTDISLPQAKHLLLKTINMTLKETGEVES
;
A
#
# COMPACT_ATOMS: atom_id res chain seq x y z
N MET A 1 10.73 -24.60 24.21
CA MET A 1 9.88 -23.76 25.08
C MET A 1 8.41 -24.12 24.98
N TYR A 2 7.91 -24.66 23.85
CA TYR A 2 6.52 -25.06 23.65
C TYR A 2 6.07 -26.33 24.41
N HIS A 3 6.97 -27.21 24.81
CA HIS A 3 6.63 -28.49 25.42
C HIS A 3 6.30 -28.43 26.94
N GLN A 4 6.76 -27.38 27.64
CA GLN A 4 6.48 -27.22 29.08
C GLN A 4 5.13 -26.52 29.36
N GLU A 5 4.61 -25.76 28.43
CA GLU A 5 3.35 -25.02 28.60
C GLU A 5 2.11 -25.93 28.43
N PHE A 6 2.22 -27.02 27.69
CA PHE A 6 1.14 -28.00 27.53
C PHE A 6 0.85 -28.86 28.76
N LEU A 7 1.85 -29.09 29.61
CA LEU A 7 1.68 -29.88 30.85
C LEU A 7 0.82 -29.18 31.92
N PHE A 8 0.67 -27.87 31.86
CA PHE A 8 -0.22 -27.10 32.73
C PHE A 8 -1.70 -27.25 32.36
N PHE A 9 -2.00 -27.49 31.07
CA PHE A 9 -3.36 -27.59 30.58
C PHE A 9 -4.08 -28.83 31.09
N ASP A 10 -3.43 -30.00 31.15
CA ASP A 10 -4.00 -31.23 31.64
C ASP A 10 -4.40 -31.16 33.14
N SER A 11 -3.75 -30.35 33.95
CA SER A 11 -4.09 -30.14 35.36
C SER A 11 -5.30 -29.21 35.55
N PHE A 12 -5.56 -28.27 34.60
CA PHE A 12 -6.68 -27.35 34.69
C PHE A 12 -8.02 -27.98 34.28
N VAL A 13 -8.00 -28.87 33.32
CA VAL A 13 -9.20 -29.58 32.81
C VAL A 13 -9.67 -30.68 33.75
N GLY A 14 -8.79 -31.29 34.55
CA GLY A 14 -9.06 -32.44 35.37
C GLY A 14 -10.00 -32.27 36.58
N ASN A 15 -10.41 -31.03 36.93
CA ASN A 15 -11.15 -30.76 38.17
C ASN A 15 -12.59 -30.22 38.02
N ARG A 16 -13.21 -30.24 36.83
CA ARG A 16 -14.61 -29.83 36.65
C ARG A 16 -15.52 -31.01 36.34
N GLN A 17 -16.29 -31.45 37.33
CA GLN A 17 -17.35 -32.45 37.14
C GLN A 17 -18.52 -31.93 36.31
N LEU A 18 -18.86 -32.71 35.25
CA LEU A 18 -20.18 -32.78 34.60
C LEU A 18 -20.74 -31.51 33.95
N ALA A 19 -19.93 -30.74 33.24
CA ALA A 19 -20.42 -30.00 32.11
C ALA A 19 -20.36 -30.89 30.86
N ASP A 20 -21.27 -30.67 29.91
CA ASP A 20 -21.22 -31.33 28.60
C ASP A 20 -19.77 -31.28 28.07
N ALA A 21 -19.19 -32.44 27.77
CA ALA A 21 -17.76 -32.54 27.38
C ALA A 21 -17.40 -31.58 26.23
N SER A 22 -18.37 -31.31 25.36
CA SER A 22 -18.22 -30.33 24.27
C SER A 22 -17.93 -28.91 24.75
N MET A 23 -18.38 -28.54 25.96
CA MET A 23 -18.14 -27.18 26.53
C MET A 23 -16.79 -27.03 27.22
N LEU A 24 -16.08 -28.15 27.46
CA LEU A 24 -14.73 -28.14 28.07
C LEU A 24 -13.60 -28.19 27.04
N ARG A 25 -13.93 -28.16 25.74
CA ARG A 25 -12.91 -28.15 24.69
C ARG A 25 -11.90 -27.00 24.92
N PRO A 26 -10.59 -27.28 24.77
CA PRO A 26 -9.57 -26.28 24.98
C PRO A 26 -9.65 -25.14 23.94
N VAL A 27 -9.39 -23.95 24.40
CA VAL A 27 -9.33 -22.72 23.59
C VAL A 27 -7.98 -22.06 23.80
N VAL A 28 -7.32 -21.73 22.71
CA VAL A 28 -6.09 -20.92 22.67
C VAL A 28 -6.36 -19.64 21.90
N GLY A 29 -6.00 -18.52 22.50
CA GLY A 29 -6.10 -17.22 21.82
C GLY A 29 -4.82 -16.44 21.91
N ILE A 30 -4.60 -15.59 20.91
CA ILE A 30 -3.48 -14.68 20.81
C ILE A 30 -4.03 -13.28 20.59
N ILE A 31 -3.70 -12.35 21.48
CA ILE A 31 -4.02 -10.93 21.36
C ILE A 31 -2.80 -10.19 20.84
N SER A 32 -3.01 -9.29 19.91
CA SER A 32 -2.00 -8.32 19.45
C SER A 32 -2.56 -6.91 19.54
N VAL A 33 -1.74 -5.97 20.02
CA VAL A 33 -2.02 -4.53 19.91
C VAL A 33 -1.55 -4.08 18.52
N ASP A 34 -2.49 -3.64 17.67
CA ASP A 34 -2.25 -3.53 16.23
C ASP A 34 -1.19 -2.50 15.83
N ASN A 35 -1.18 -1.35 16.44
CA ASN A 35 -0.35 -0.19 16.08
C ASN A 35 0.60 0.25 17.21
N TYR A 36 0.99 -0.71 18.06
CA TYR A 36 1.82 -0.47 19.23
C TYR A 36 3.18 0.17 18.86
N ASP A 37 3.95 -0.47 17.97
CA ASP A 37 5.28 0.00 17.55
C ASP A 37 5.19 1.41 16.93
N ASP A 38 4.18 1.66 16.07
CA ASP A 38 4.04 2.95 15.37
C ASP A 38 3.68 4.12 16.32
N ILE A 39 3.07 3.81 17.48
CA ILE A 39 2.75 4.82 18.48
C ILE A 39 3.91 5.04 19.44
N THR A 40 4.66 3.98 19.77
CA THR A 40 5.71 4.06 20.81
C THR A 40 7.07 4.47 20.26
N ASP A 41 7.36 4.28 18.99
CA ASP A 41 8.67 4.59 18.39
C ASP A 41 9.08 6.07 18.53
N ASP A 42 8.12 7.00 18.52
CA ASP A 42 8.38 8.45 18.61
C ASP A 42 8.17 9.02 20.03
N LEU A 43 7.87 8.17 21.03
CA LEU A 43 7.58 8.60 22.39
C LEU A 43 8.79 8.53 23.32
N SER A 44 8.75 9.33 24.38
CA SER A 44 9.70 9.19 25.50
C SER A 44 9.50 7.86 26.23
N ASP A 45 10.55 7.34 26.89
CA ASP A 45 10.46 6.13 27.72
C ASP A 45 9.35 6.24 28.79
N ALA A 46 9.13 7.43 29.33
CA ALA A 46 8.09 7.68 30.32
C ALA A 46 6.67 7.55 29.72
N ASP A 47 6.46 8.02 28.49
CA ASP A 47 5.16 7.93 27.83
C ASP A 47 4.92 6.52 27.28
N THR A 48 5.95 5.86 26.78
CA THR A 48 5.92 4.44 26.43
C THR A 48 5.54 3.57 27.62
N SER A 49 6.10 3.86 28.81
CA SER A 49 5.75 3.17 30.05
C SER A 49 4.27 3.36 30.44
N LYS A 50 3.69 4.55 30.22
CA LYS A 50 2.26 4.81 30.45
C LYS A 50 1.38 3.99 29.50
N ILE A 51 1.77 3.87 28.24
CA ILE A 51 1.05 3.02 27.26
C ILE A 51 1.14 1.55 27.70
N ASN A 52 2.31 1.08 28.07
CA ASN A 52 2.51 -0.27 28.56
C ASN A 52 1.64 -0.60 29.77
N SER A 53 1.56 0.34 30.71
CA SER A 53 0.73 0.18 31.91
C SER A 53 -0.76 0.18 31.56
N PHE A 54 -1.20 1.07 30.66
CA PHE A 54 -2.57 1.11 30.18
C PHE A 54 -2.99 -0.21 29.55
N VAL A 55 -2.21 -0.71 28.57
CA VAL A 55 -2.52 -1.97 27.89
C VAL A 55 -2.51 -3.15 28.86
N ALA A 56 -1.51 -3.21 29.74
CA ALA A 56 -1.39 -4.29 30.71
C ALA A 56 -2.57 -4.31 31.69
N ASN A 57 -2.96 -3.17 32.25
CA ASN A 57 -4.06 -3.07 33.18
C ASN A 57 -5.40 -3.46 32.52
N PHE A 58 -5.67 -2.96 31.31
CA PHE A 58 -6.89 -3.33 30.60
C PHE A 58 -7.00 -4.84 30.34
N ILE A 59 -5.92 -5.43 29.84
CA ILE A 59 -5.90 -6.87 29.55
C ILE A 59 -6.04 -7.67 30.85
N ASP A 60 -5.38 -7.25 31.94
CA ASP A 60 -5.45 -7.90 33.24
C ASP A 60 -6.87 -7.90 33.79
N GLU A 61 -7.53 -6.72 33.85
CA GLU A 61 -8.90 -6.57 34.33
C GLU A 61 -9.87 -7.41 33.49
N PHE A 62 -9.73 -7.39 32.16
CA PHE A 62 -10.59 -8.20 31.27
C PHE A 62 -10.41 -9.71 31.54
N MET A 63 -9.17 -10.19 31.59
CA MET A 63 -8.86 -11.62 31.78
C MET A 63 -9.30 -12.10 33.14
N GLU A 64 -9.05 -11.33 34.23
CA GLU A 64 -9.51 -11.66 35.58
C GLU A 64 -11.03 -11.69 35.67
N SER A 65 -11.72 -10.72 35.09
CA SER A 65 -13.20 -10.66 35.08
C SER A 65 -13.85 -11.90 34.48
N LYS A 66 -13.21 -12.50 33.46
CA LYS A 66 -13.65 -13.71 32.77
C LYS A 66 -13.02 -15.00 33.29
N ARG A 67 -12.12 -14.89 34.28
CA ARG A 67 -11.33 -16.03 34.80
C ARG A 67 -10.55 -16.77 33.74
N ILE A 68 -9.98 -16.04 32.78
CA ILE A 68 -9.17 -16.55 31.69
C ILE A 68 -7.70 -16.53 32.11
N PHE A 69 -7.00 -17.65 31.93
CA PHE A 69 -5.55 -17.68 32.12
C PHE A 69 -4.84 -17.03 30.95
N TYR A 70 -3.91 -16.13 31.22
CA TYR A 70 -3.15 -15.45 30.17
C TYR A 70 -1.69 -15.25 30.54
N ARG A 71 -0.88 -15.00 29.52
CA ARG A 71 0.53 -14.65 29.68
C ARG A 71 0.96 -13.60 28.66
N ARG A 72 1.60 -12.56 29.15
CA ARG A 72 2.26 -11.57 28.30
C ARG A 72 3.53 -12.17 27.69
N VAL A 73 3.73 -12.07 26.39
CA VAL A 73 4.90 -12.58 25.65
C VAL A 73 5.88 -11.45 25.36
N ASN A 74 5.36 -10.32 24.92
CA ASN A 74 6.11 -9.09 24.72
C ASN A 74 5.20 -7.87 24.98
N MET A 75 5.60 -6.65 24.62
CA MET A 75 4.88 -5.43 24.98
C MET A 75 3.51 -5.32 24.28
N ASP A 76 3.38 -5.89 23.08
CA ASP A 76 2.18 -5.81 22.22
C ASP A 76 1.43 -7.13 22.10
N ARG A 77 1.89 -8.24 22.75
CA ARG A 77 1.35 -9.58 22.51
C ARG A 77 1.11 -10.38 23.78
N TYR A 78 -0.07 -11.00 23.83
CA TYR A 78 -0.51 -11.85 24.94
C TYR A 78 -1.07 -13.18 24.40
N TYR A 79 -0.80 -14.29 25.09
CA TYR A 79 -1.46 -15.56 24.88
C TYR A 79 -2.48 -15.76 26.00
N PHE A 80 -3.61 -16.37 25.67
CA PHE A 80 -4.57 -16.79 26.68
C PHE A 80 -5.10 -18.20 26.40
N PHE A 81 -5.56 -18.82 27.47
CA PHE A 81 -6.07 -20.19 27.47
C PHE A 81 -7.37 -20.22 28.28
N THR A 82 -8.39 -20.87 27.73
CA THR A 82 -9.71 -21.01 28.37
C THR A 82 -10.44 -22.25 27.86
N ASP A 83 -11.70 -22.40 28.19
CA ASP A 83 -12.58 -23.43 27.69
C ASP A 83 -13.61 -22.86 26.68
N PHE A 84 -14.24 -23.76 25.93
CA PHE A 84 -15.21 -23.37 24.90
C PHE A 84 -16.46 -22.70 25.50
N LYS A 85 -16.83 -23.03 26.76
CA LYS A 85 -17.95 -22.37 27.45
C LYS A 85 -17.67 -20.87 27.58
N THR A 86 -16.49 -20.53 28.08
CA THR A 86 -16.07 -19.11 28.20
C THR A 86 -15.98 -18.42 26.83
N LEU A 87 -15.46 -19.12 25.81
CA LEU A 87 -15.44 -18.61 24.45
C LEU A 87 -16.85 -18.34 23.91
N ASN A 88 -17.79 -19.26 24.15
CA ASN A 88 -19.18 -19.11 23.72
C ASN A 88 -19.84 -17.90 24.38
N ASP A 89 -19.61 -17.70 25.68
CA ASP A 89 -20.12 -16.52 26.41
C ASP A 89 -19.55 -15.20 25.82
N LEU A 90 -18.29 -15.22 25.37
CA LEU A 90 -17.67 -14.07 24.68
C LEU A 90 -18.26 -13.85 23.30
N MET A 91 -18.56 -14.90 22.54
CA MET A 91 -19.22 -14.81 21.23
C MET A 91 -20.65 -14.28 21.35
N ASP A 92 -21.42 -14.72 22.33
CA ASP A 92 -22.80 -14.26 22.60
C ASP A 92 -22.82 -12.77 22.93
N ASN A 93 -21.82 -12.26 23.64
CA ASN A 93 -21.59 -10.85 23.92
C ASN A 93 -20.90 -10.09 22.76
N LYS A 94 -20.74 -10.73 21.59
CA LYS A 94 -20.10 -10.15 20.39
C LYS A 94 -18.71 -9.56 20.66
N PHE A 95 -18.01 -10.10 21.67
CA PHE A 95 -16.71 -9.61 22.07
C PHE A 95 -16.65 -8.09 22.31
N SER A 96 -17.49 -7.59 23.23
CA SER A 96 -17.53 -6.16 23.62
C SER A 96 -16.14 -5.58 23.96
N VAL A 97 -15.20 -6.43 24.35
CA VAL A 97 -13.81 -6.05 24.68
C VAL A 97 -13.12 -5.20 23.61
N LEU A 98 -13.42 -5.40 22.32
CA LEU A 98 -12.83 -4.57 21.26
C LEU A 98 -13.33 -3.12 21.35
N GLU A 99 -14.63 -2.93 21.57
CA GLU A 99 -15.23 -1.61 21.69
C GLU A 99 -14.81 -0.92 22.99
N GLU A 100 -14.78 -1.67 24.09
CA GLU A 100 -14.35 -1.20 25.40
C GLU A 100 -12.88 -0.71 25.33
N PHE A 101 -11.98 -1.53 24.83
CA PHE A 101 -10.58 -1.14 24.66
C PHE A 101 -10.40 0.10 23.78
N ARG A 102 -11.08 0.12 22.62
CA ARG A 102 -11.02 1.24 21.68
C ARG A 102 -11.50 2.55 22.32
N LYS A 103 -12.59 2.50 23.08
CA LYS A 103 -13.15 3.66 23.79
C LYS A 103 -12.18 4.17 24.84
N GLU A 104 -11.64 3.31 25.69
CA GLU A 104 -10.69 3.71 26.72
C GLU A 104 -9.37 4.22 26.12
N ALA A 105 -8.90 3.59 25.04
CA ALA A 105 -7.72 4.05 24.32
C ALA A 105 -7.93 5.43 23.69
N GLN A 106 -9.13 5.70 23.16
CA GLN A 106 -9.50 6.99 22.58
C GLN A 106 -9.65 8.08 23.66
N ASP A 107 -10.28 7.76 24.79
CA ASP A 107 -10.42 8.66 25.95
C ASP A 107 -9.03 9.03 26.52
N ALA A 108 -8.09 8.10 26.47
CA ALA A 108 -6.69 8.33 26.83
C ALA A 108 -5.88 9.05 25.73
N GLN A 109 -6.48 9.47 24.63
CA GLN A 109 -5.85 10.06 23.43
C GLN A 109 -4.78 9.15 22.77
N ARG A 110 -4.98 7.84 22.84
CA ARG A 110 -4.08 6.82 22.32
C ARG A 110 -4.85 5.92 21.37
N PRO A 111 -4.76 6.11 20.05
CA PRO A 111 -5.55 5.36 19.07
C PRO A 111 -5.03 3.92 18.88
N LEU A 112 -5.08 3.12 19.97
CA LEU A 112 -4.73 1.71 19.96
C LEU A 112 -5.96 0.86 19.63
N THR A 113 -5.75 -0.27 18.96
CA THR A 113 -6.78 -1.31 18.72
C THR A 113 -6.22 -2.69 19.01
N LEU A 114 -7.12 -3.67 19.14
CA LEU A 114 -6.74 -5.07 19.38
C LEU A 114 -7.15 -5.94 18.23
N SER A 115 -6.28 -6.85 17.82
CA SER A 115 -6.61 -7.99 16.97
C SER A 115 -6.42 -9.29 17.75
N ILE A 116 -7.37 -10.23 17.58
CA ILE A 116 -7.35 -11.49 18.33
C ILE A 116 -7.54 -12.65 17.36
N GLY A 117 -6.64 -13.63 17.43
CA GLY A 117 -6.79 -14.92 16.76
C GLY A 117 -7.09 -16.00 17.78
N ILE A 118 -8.17 -16.75 17.58
CA ILE A 118 -8.62 -17.79 18.51
C ILE A 118 -8.78 -19.10 17.77
N SER A 119 -8.33 -20.19 18.39
CA SER A 119 -8.64 -21.56 17.96
C SER A 119 -9.15 -22.39 19.12
N PHE A 120 -10.04 -23.33 18.83
CA PHE A 120 -10.61 -24.26 19.80
C PHE A 120 -10.80 -25.64 19.18
N GLY A 121 -10.97 -26.66 19.99
CA GLY A 121 -11.26 -28.01 19.52
C GLY A 121 -10.40 -29.08 20.17
N GLU A 122 -10.75 -30.33 19.95
CA GLU A 122 -10.08 -31.50 20.52
C GLU A 122 -9.13 -32.20 19.54
N GLU A 123 -9.25 -31.90 18.24
CA GLU A 123 -8.39 -32.47 17.23
C GLU A 123 -7.02 -31.80 17.25
N ASN A 124 -5.98 -32.59 17.17
CA ASN A 124 -4.59 -32.12 16.96
C ASN A 124 -4.14 -30.98 17.89
N HIS A 125 -4.21 -31.20 19.22
CA HIS A 125 -3.85 -30.20 20.25
C HIS A 125 -2.50 -29.55 20.04
N SER A 126 -1.53 -30.21 19.38
CA SER A 126 -0.20 -29.63 19.08
C SER A 126 -0.26 -28.51 18.06
N GLN A 127 -1.32 -28.38 17.28
CA GLN A 127 -1.49 -27.37 16.24
C GLN A 127 -2.44 -26.23 16.63
N ILE A 128 -3.19 -26.36 17.75
CA ILE A 128 -4.19 -25.36 18.14
C ILE A 128 -3.60 -23.93 18.25
N GLY A 129 -2.38 -23.83 18.79
CA GLY A 129 -1.66 -22.55 18.88
C GLY A 129 -1.24 -21.99 17.52
N GLN A 130 -0.87 -22.88 16.59
CA GLN A 130 -0.54 -22.48 15.21
C GLN A 130 -1.78 -21.96 14.47
N VAL A 131 -2.92 -22.63 14.63
CA VAL A 131 -4.21 -22.19 14.05
C VAL A 131 -4.66 -20.86 14.66
N ALA A 132 -4.47 -20.64 15.97
CA ALA A 132 -4.73 -19.34 16.59
C ALA A 132 -3.84 -18.23 16.01
N LEU A 133 -2.56 -18.51 15.74
CA LEU A 133 -1.65 -17.56 15.09
C LEU A 133 -2.06 -17.25 13.64
N GLU A 134 -2.48 -18.26 12.88
CA GLU A 134 -3.02 -18.07 11.53
C GLU A 134 -4.26 -17.17 11.56
N ASN A 135 -5.17 -17.41 12.51
CA ASN A 135 -6.37 -16.58 12.69
C ASN A 135 -6.03 -15.14 13.07
N LEU A 136 -5.03 -14.92 13.92
CA LEU A 136 -4.53 -13.58 14.20
C LEU A 136 -3.98 -12.91 12.93
N ASN A 137 -3.19 -13.63 12.13
CA ASN A 137 -2.67 -13.10 10.87
C ASN A 137 -3.81 -12.72 9.91
N ILE A 138 -4.88 -13.53 9.84
CA ILE A 138 -6.08 -13.20 9.06
C ILE A 138 -6.72 -11.92 9.57
N ALA A 139 -6.86 -11.73 10.90
CA ALA A 139 -7.40 -10.51 11.50
C ALA A 139 -6.57 -9.28 11.08
N LEU A 140 -5.24 -9.36 11.19
CA LEU A 140 -4.32 -8.28 10.84
C LEU A 140 -4.33 -7.97 9.34
N VAL A 141 -4.33 -8.98 8.48
CA VAL A 141 -4.42 -8.83 7.02
C VAL A 141 -5.69 -8.11 6.60
N ARG A 142 -6.82 -8.41 7.25
CA ARG A 142 -8.12 -7.77 6.99
C ARG A 142 -8.25 -6.35 7.50
N GLY A 143 -7.23 -5.81 8.16
CA GLY A 143 -7.20 -4.42 8.62
C GLY A 143 -7.05 -4.25 10.13
N GLY A 144 -6.99 -5.32 10.90
CA GLY A 144 -6.94 -5.27 12.36
C GLY A 144 -8.29 -4.94 13.00
N ASP A 145 -8.27 -4.65 14.31
CA ASP A 145 -9.46 -4.28 15.11
C ASP A 145 -10.58 -5.32 15.00
N GLN A 146 -10.21 -6.61 15.03
CA GLN A 146 -11.16 -7.71 14.86
C GLN A 146 -10.67 -9.01 15.48
N ILE A 147 -11.61 -9.93 15.63
CA ILE A 147 -11.36 -11.27 16.13
C ILE A 147 -11.67 -12.28 15.04
N VAL A 148 -10.77 -13.24 14.87
CA VAL A 148 -10.97 -14.38 13.98
C VAL A 148 -10.90 -15.67 14.80
N ILE A 149 -11.94 -16.49 14.71
CA ILE A 149 -12.09 -17.74 15.46
C ILE A 149 -12.26 -18.88 14.47
N ARG A 150 -11.53 -19.96 14.67
CA ARG A 150 -11.69 -21.17 13.85
C ARG A 150 -11.50 -22.42 14.73
N GLU A 151 -12.36 -23.41 14.52
CA GLU A 151 -12.17 -24.72 15.11
C GLU A 151 -10.93 -25.40 14.54
N ASN A 152 -10.16 -26.07 15.39
CA ASN A 152 -8.97 -26.82 15.00
C ASN A 152 -9.36 -28.19 14.43
N ALA A 153 -10.06 -28.20 13.30
CA ALA A 153 -10.47 -29.35 12.53
C ALA A 153 -10.36 -29.05 11.03
N ASP A 154 -10.27 -30.12 10.22
CA ASP A 154 -10.16 -29.97 8.77
C ASP A 154 -11.43 -29.30 8.17
N HIS A 155 -11.24 -28.42 7.18
CA HIS A 155 -12.32 -27.77 6.44
C HIS A 155 -13.27 -26.86 7.24
N THR A 156 -12.83 -26.32 8.38
CA THR A 156 -13.63 -25.38 9.17
C THR A 156 -13.49 -23.94 8.65
N ASN A 157 -14.62 -23.24 8.61
CA ASN A 157 -14.66 -21.83 8.21
C ASN A 157 -14.40 -20.90 9.40
N PRO A 158 -13.63 -19.83 9.25
CA PRO A 158 -13.44 -18.84 10.30
C PRO A 158 -14.71 -18.02 10.57
N ILE A 159 -14.92 -17.70 11.84
CA ILE A 159 -15.97 -16.78 12.32
C ILE A 159 -15.30 -15.44 12.64
N TYR A 160 -15.96 -14.33 12.31
CA TYR A 160 -15.41 -12.99 12.44
C TYR A 160 -16.24 -12.12 13.38
N PHE A 161 -15.58 -11.34 14.25
CA PHE A 161 -16.18 -10.30 15.07
C PHE A 161 -15.38 -9.00 14.95
N GLY A 162 -16.04 -7.84 14.98
CA GLY A 162 -15.39 -6.55 14.75
C GLY A 162 -15.19 -6.23 13.27
N GLY A 163 -14.28 -5.33 12.95
CA GLY A 163 -13.96 -4.93 11.56
C GLY A 163 -15.02 -4.05 10.88
N GLY A 164 -16.07 -3.60 11.60
CA GLY A 164 -17.13 -2.75 11.06
C GLY A 164 -16.87 -1.26 11.17
N SER A 165 -15.89 -0.83 11.93
CA SER A 165 -15.40 0.54 11.92
C SER A 165 -14.53 0.74 10.69
N VAL A 166 -14.71 1.87 9.97
CA VAL A 166 -13.70 2.33 9.03
C VAL A 166 -12.41 2.42 9.85
N SER A 167 -11.53 1.43 9.68
CA SER A 167 -10.31 1.35 10.45
C SER A 167 -9.53 2.64 10.24
N THR A 168 -9.52 3.50 11.24
CA THR A 168 -8.57 4.60 11.35
C THR A 168 -7.20 4.08 11.76
N VAL A 169 -7.04 2.74 11.79
CA VAL A 169 -5.78 2.08 12.10
C VAL A 169 -4.78 2.46 11.03
N LYS A 170 -3.88 3.31 11.42
CA LYS A 170 -2.72 3.67 10.61
C LYS A 170 -1.97 2.37 10.28
N ARG A 171 -1.37 2.33 9.10
CA ARG A 171 -0.43 1.31 8.65
C ARG A 171 0.52 0.88 9.78
N SER A 172 0.55 -0.43 10.11
CA SER A 172 1.35 -0.95 11.23
C SER A 172 2.41 -1.97 10.76
N ARG A 173 3.57 -1.99 11.42
CA ARG A 173 4.63 -2.98 11.16
C ARG A 173 4.15 -4.41 11.42
N THR A 174 3.31 -4.60 12.43
CA THR A 174 2.70 -5.89 12.74
C THR A 174 1.84 -6.39 11.58
N ARG A 175 1.02 -5.52 10.98
CA ARG A 175 0.21 -5.84 9.80
C ARG A 175 1.09 -6.14 8.58
N THR A 176 2.16 -5.38 8.37
CA THR A 176 3.11 -5.64 7.27
C THR A 176 3.78 -7.02 7.42
N ARG A 177 4.17 -7.41 8.64
CA ARG A 177 4.73 -8.76 8.93
C ARG A 177 3.71 -9.87 8.68
N ALA A 178 2.46 -9.69 9.11
CA ALA A 178 1.38 -10.65 8.85
C ALA A 178 1.11 -10.80 7.35
N MET A 179 1.08 -9.70 6.61
CA MET A 179 0.92 -9.69 5.16
C MET A 179 2.10 -10.37 4.46
N MET A 180 3.34 -10.08 4.88
CA MET A 180 4.53 -10.76 4.36
C MET A 180 4.43 -12.27 4.52
N THR A 181 3.99 -12.74 5.68
CA THR A 181 3.79 -14.19 5.94
C THR A 181 2.71 -14.76 5.03
N ALA A 182 1.55 -14.10 4.94
CA ALA A 182 0.42 -14.54 4.12
C ALA A 182 0.80 -14.62 2.63
N ILE A 183 1.48 -13.63 2.10
CA ILE A 183 1.97 -13.62 0.70
C ILE A 183 2.99 -14.74 0.49
N SER A 184 3.94 -14.91 1.41
CA SER A 184 4.95 -15.96 1.33
C SER A 184 4.33 -17.36 1.29
N ASP A 185 3.30 -17.61 2.09
CA ASP A 185 2.64 -18.91 2.14
C ASP A 185 1.85 -19.19 0.87
N ARG A 186 1.23 -18.19 0.26
CA ARG A 186 0.57 -18.34 -1.06
C ARG A 186 1.58 -18.63 -2.17
N ILE A 187 2.72 -17.95 -2.17
CA ILE A 187 3.80 -18.18 -3.16
C ILE A 187 4.37 -19.61 -3.07
N LYS A 188 4.48 -20.19 -1.88
CA LYS A 188 4.95 -21.59 -1.70
C LYS A 188 4.03 -22.63 -2.35
N MET A 189 2.75 -22.30 -2.59
CA MET A 189 1.73 -23.24 -3.08
C MET A 189 1.55 -23.21 -4.60
N VAL A 190 2.29 -22.37 -5.33
CA VAL A 190 2.10 -22.15 -6.76
C VAL A 190 3.34 -22.57 -7.57
N ASP A 191 3.15 -22.76 -8.88
CA ASP A 191 4.22 -23.18 -9.78
C ASP A 191 5.05 -21.99 -10.24
N ASN A 192 4.39 -20.88 -10.55
CA ASN A 192 4.98 -19.65 -11.07
C ASN A 192 4.36 -18.42 -10.43
N VAL A 193 5.14 -17.36 -10.29
CA VAL A 193 4.64 -16.02 -9.90
C VAL A 193 4.98 -15.02 -10.98
N PHE A 194 3.97 -14.31 -11.45
CA PHE A 194 4.12 -13.20 -12.39
C PHE A 194 3.76 -11.89 -11.68
N ILE A 195 4.62 -10.91 -11.80
CA ILE A 195 4.44 -9.61 -11.18
C ILE A 195 4.26 -8.56 -12.28
N VAL A 196 3.16 -7.82 -12.23
CA VAL A 196 2.80 -6.79 -13.22
C VAL A 196 2.56 -5.45 -12.54
N GLY A 197 3.11 -4.39 -13.11
CA GLY A 197 2.69 -3.02 -12.83
C GLY A 197 1.49 -2.60 -13.70
N HIS A 198 1.12 -1.33 -13.63
CA HIS A 198 0.12 -0.76 -14.51
C HIS A 198 0.63 -0.62 -15.96
N ARG A 199 -0.30 -0.48 -16.92
CA ARG A 199 0.02 -0.48 -18.37
C ARG A 199 1.03 0.58 -18.78
N LYS A 200 0.88 1.80 -18.29
CA LYS A 200 1.85 2.89 -18.52
C LYS A 200 2.91 2.86 -17.43
N LEU A 201 3.74 1.83 -17.47
CA LEU A 201 4.74 1.56 -16.44
C LEU A 201 5.54 2.82 -16.14
N ASP A 202 5.61 3.17 -14.87
CA ASP A 202 6.47 4.21 -14.34
C ASP A 202 7.51 3.64 -13.36
N MET A 203 8.28 4.49 -12.74
CA MET A 203 9.38 4.02 -11.90
C MET A 203 8.90 3.39 -10.58
N ASP A 204 7.72 3.77 -10.04
CA ASP A 204 7.16 3.12 -8.86
C ASP A 204 6.63 1.72 -9.20
N ALA A 205 5.87 1.60 -10.28
CA ALA A 205 5.39 0.30 -10.76
C ALA A 205 6.53 -0.64 -11.13
N LEU A 206 7.58 -0.15 -11.82
CA LEU A 206 8.77 -0.96 -12.15
C LEU A 206 9.55 -1.35 -10.89
N GLY A 207 9.83 -0.41 -10.01
CA GLY A 207 10.53 -0.65 -8.74
C GLY A 207 9.80 -1.68 -7.88
N SER A 208 8.49 -1.52 -7.77
CA SER A 208 7.61 -2.45 -7.05
C SER A 208 7.62 -3.84 -7.68
N ALA A 209 7.57 -3.94 -9.01
CA ALA A 209 7.64 -5.23 -9.72
C ALA A 209 8.98 -5.92 -9.52
N VAL A 210 10.09 -5.19 -9.61
CA VAL A 210 11.46 -5.70 -9.35
C VAL A 210 11.62 -6.16 -7.91
N GLY A 211 11.17 -5.37 -6.95
CA GLY A 211 11.22 -5.71 -5.53
C GLY A 211 10.36 -6.93 -5.20
N MET A 212 9.15 -7.01 -5.75
CA MET A 212 8.27 -8.14 -5.53
C MET A 212 8.76 -9.42 -6.24
N GLN A 213 9.43 -9.29 -7.40
CA GLN A 213 10.12 -10.40 -8.05
C GLN A 213 11.29 -10.89 -7.18
N PHE A 214 12.07 -9.99 -6.60
CA PHE A 214 13.12 -10.35 -5.63
C PHE A 214 12.53 -11.07 -4.41
N PHE A 215 11.43 -10.57 -3.84
CA PHE A 215 10.73 -11.18 -2.72
C PHE A 215 10.27 -12.60 -3.07
N ALA A 216 9.56 -12.78 -4.17
CA ALA A 216 9.08 -14.09 -4.64
C ALA A 216 10.23 -15.04 -4.98
N GLY A 217 11.30 -14.54 -5.60
CA GLY A 217 12.51 -15.28 -5.98
C GLY A 217 13.35 -15.79 -4.81
N ASN A 218 13.09 -15.34 -3.59
CA ASN A 218 13.63 -15.93 -2.36
C ASN A 218 12.82 -17.15 -1.89
N ILE A 219 11.62 -17.34 -2.41
CA ILE A 219 10.69 -18.42 -2.02
C ILE A 219 10.66 -19.50 -3.09
N ILE A 220 10.41 -19.13 -4.35
CA ILE A 220 10.38 -20.02 -5.50
C ILE A 220 11.25 -19.49 -6.64
N GLU A 221 11.78 -20.38 -7.47
CA GLU A 221 12.66 -19.98 -8.57
C GLU A 221 11.88 -19.31 -9.71
N ASN A 222 10.71 -19.83 -10.05
CA ASN A 222 9.90 -19.35 -11.17
C ASN A 222 9.08 -18.10 -10.77
N SER A 223 9.76 -16.98 -10.64
CA SER A 223 9.17 -15.67 -10.37
C SER A 223 9.68 -14.64 -11.39
N PHE A 224 8.78 -13.87 -11.99
CA PHE A 224 9.08 -13.01 -13.12
C PHE A 224 8.43 -11.64 -12.95
N ALA A 225 9.20 -10.56 -13.13
CA ALA A 225 8.66 -9.24 -13.36
C ALA A 225 8.35 -9.10 -14.87
N VAL A 226 7.11 -8.72 -15.18
CA VAL A 226 6.60 -8.72 -16.55
C VAL A 226 6.42 -7.29 -17.03
N TYR A 227 6.86 -6.99 -18.25
CA TYR A 227 6.75 -5.68 -18.86
C TYR A 227 6.27 -5.76 -20.32
N ASN A 228 5.78 -4.64 -20.85
CA ASN A 228 5.44 -4.53 -22.28
C ASN A 228 6.52 -3.69 -22.98
N PRO A 229 7.32 -4.28 -23.89
CA PRO A 229 8.39 -3.56 -24.59
C PRO A 229 7.86 -2.48 -25.54
N ASP A 230 6.59 -2.55 -25.97
CA ASP A 230 6.02 -1.62 -26.94
C ASP A 230 5.46 -0.34 -26.29
N GLU A 231 5.37 -0.30 -24.95
CA GLU A 231 4.75 0.80 -24.20
C GLU A 231 5.65 1.30 -23.08
N MET A 232 6.92 1.60 -23.35
CA MET A 232 7.87 2.09 -22.35
C MET A 232 8.19 3.57 -22.55
N SER A 233 8.38 4.30 -21.45
CA SER A 233 9.01 5.61 -21.45
C SER A 233 10.55 5.48 -21.47
N PRO A 234 11.31 6.48 -21.92
CA PRO A 234 12.77 6.40 -22.02
C PRO A 234 13.49 6.11 -20.70
N ASP A 235 12.96 6.56 -19.57
CA ASP A 235 13.49 6.28 -18.24
C ASP A 235 13.27 4.80 -17.85
N ILE A 236 12.10 4.25 -18.15
CA ILE A 236 11.79 2.83 -17.94
C ILE A 236 12.67 1.94 -18.84
N GLU A 237 12.85 2.32 -20.10
CA GLU A 237 13.74 1.61 -21.04
C GLU A 237 15.17 1.52 -20.48
N ARG A 238 15.75 2.66 -20.05
CA ARG A 238 17.07 2.68 -19.41
C ARG A 238 17.15 1.81 -18.16
N ALA A 239 16.11 1.87 -17.29
CA ALA A 239 16.09 1.06 -16.08
C ALA A 239 16.06 -0.45 -16.41
N ILE A 240 15.24 -0.85 -17.38
CA ILE A 240 15.16 -2.26 -17.84
C ILE A 240 16.48 -2.72 -18.45
N GLU A 241 17.13 -1.92 -19.32
CA GLU A 241 18.45 -2.23 -19.87
C GLU A 241 19.49 -2.47 -18.76
N ARG A 242 19.49 -1.63 -17.73
CA ARG A 242 20.41 -1.78 -16.58
C ARG A 242 20.11 -3.04 -15.77
N LEU A 243 18.83 -3.36 -15.54
CA LEU A 243 18.41 -4.57 -14.84
C LEU A 243 18.76 -5.85 -15.64
N GLN A 244 18.58 -5.82 -16.96
CA GLN A 244 18.94 -6.92 -17.86
C GLN A 244 20.47 -7.13 -17.93
N ALA A 245 21.24 -6.05 -17.99
CA ALA A 245 22.71 -6.12 -17.97
C ALA A 245 23.25 -6.69 -16.65
N ASP A 246 22.61 -6.44 -15.52
CA ASP A 246 22.94 -7.03 -14.22
C ASP A 246 22.57 -8.54 -14.14
N GLY A 247 21.54 -8.97 -14.87
CA GLY A 247 21.13 -10.37 -15.03
C GLY A 247 20.58 -11.06 -13.78
N LYS A 248 20.33 -10.34 -12.68
CA LYS A 248 19.82 -10.92 -11.43
C LYS A 248 18.31 -10.83 -11.27
N THR A 249 17.67 -9.90 -11.97
CA THR A 249 16.22 -9.75 -12.02
C THR A 249 15.68 -10.54 -13.21
N ARG A 250 14.72 -11.42 -12.98
CA ARG A 250 14.04 -12.14 -14.07
C ARG A 250 12.95 -11.25 -14.67
N LEU A 251 13.35 -10.48 -15.66
CA LEU A 251 12.49 -9.63 -16.48
C LEU A 251 12.12 -10.38 -17.76
N ILE A 252 10.81 -10.46 -18.05
CA ILE A 252 10.30 -11.06 -19.29
C ILE A 252 9.20 -10.19 -19.91
N SER A 253 9.06 -10.24 -21.23
CA SER A 253 7.96 -9.55 -21.90
C SER A 253 6.64 -10.25 -21.62
N VAL A 254 5.53 -9.50 -21.76
CA VAL A 254 4.17 -10.08 -21.61
C VAL A 254 3.95 -11.24 -22.59
N SER A 255 4.48 -11.17 -23.81
CA SER A 255 4.38 -12.25 -24.80
C SER A 255 5.12 -13.52 -24.35
N GLN A 256 6.28 -13.38 -23.75
CA GLN A 256 7.02 -14.52 -23.17
C GLN A 256 6.30 -15.09 -21.94
N ALA A 257 5.75 -14.21 -21.09
CA ALA A 257 5.02 -14.60 -19.88
C ALA A 257 3.77 -15.43 -20.20
N MET A 258 3.03 -15.07 -21.26
CA MET A 258 1.85 -15.81 -21.71
C MET A 258 2.12 -17.30 -21.96
N GLY A 259 3.29 -17.65 -22.50
CA GLY A 259 3.69 -19.04 -22.76
C GLY A 259 4.09 -19.84 -21.52
N LEU A 260 4.23 -19.21 -20.36
CA LEU A 260 4.68 -19.83 -19.11
C LEU A 260 3.55 -19.99 -18.04
N VAL A 261 2.35 -19.46 -18.30
CA VAL A 261 1.24 -19.56 -17.38
C VAL A 261 0.75 -21.00 -17.25
N THR A 262 0.52 -21.44 -16.03
CA THR A 262 -0.08 -22.75 -15.70
C THR A 262 -1.37 -22.53 -14.88
N PRO A 263 -2.24 -23.54 -14.72
CA PRO A 263 -3.42 -23.41 -13.86
C PRO A 263 -3.12 -23.07 -12.39
N ARG A 264 -1.88 -23.30 -11.95
CA ARG A 264 -1.40 -22.98 -10.61
C ARG A 264 -0.48 -21.77 -10.57
N SER A 265 -0.54 -20.90 -11.57
CA SER A 265 0.20 -19.63 -11.58
C SER A 265 -0.49 -18.59 -10.71
N LEU A 266 0.31 -17.71 -10.11
CA LEU A 266 -0.13 -16.58 -9.30
C LEU A 266 0.24 -15.27 -9.98
N LEU A 267 -0.72 -14.36 -10.08
CA LEU A 267 -0.47 -12.98 -10.51
C LEU A 267 -0.33 -12.08 -9.28
N VAL A 268 0.68 -11.22 -9.29
CA VAL A 268 0.82 -10.13 -8.32
C VAL A 268 0.74 -8.81 -9.06
N MET A 269 -0.30 -8.05 -8.79
CA MET A 269 -0.49 -6.70 -9.31
C MET A 269 0.15 -5.73 -8.31
N VAL A 270 1.06 -4.88 -8.78
CA VAL A 270 1.73 -3.86 -7.97
C VAL A 270 1.45 -2.48 -8.51
N ASP A 271 1.32 -1.51 -7.61
CA ASP A 271 1.09 -0.10 -7.91
C ASP A 271 -0.20 0.21 -8.68
N HIS A 272 -1.12 -0.70 -8.70
CA HIS A 272 -2.48 -0.51 -9.17
C HIS A 272 -3.40 -1.62 -8.66
N SER A 273 -4.67 -1.28 -8.55
CA SER A 273 -5.72 -2.22 -8.15
C SER A 273 -6.91 -2.27 -9.13
N LYS A 274 -6.79 -1.55 -10.25
CA LYS A 274 -7.82 -1.53 -11.30
C LYS A 274 -7.45 -2.50 -12.43
N ILE A 275 -8.42 -3.36 -12.83
CA ILE A 275 -8.24 -4.29 -13.95
C ILE A 275 -7.99 -3.54 -15.26
N SER A 276 -8.68 -2.42 -15.49
CA SER A 276 -8.51 -1.59 -16.69
C SER A 276 -7.13 -0.93 -16.83
N LEU A 277 -6.39 -0.82 -15.74
CA LEU A 277 -5.03 -0.26 -15.72
C LEU A 277 -3.94 -1.32 -15.82
N THR A 278 -4.27 -2.61 -15.70
CA THR A 278 -3.28 -3.69 -15.73
C THR A 278 -2.51 -3.72 -17.06
N LEU A 279 -1.30 -4.25 -16.99
CA LEU A 279 -0.37 -4.35 -18.13
C LEU A 279 -1.02 -4.93 -19.39
N SER A 280 -1.77 -6.02 -19.26
CA SER A 280 -2.56 -6.66 -20.33
C SER A 280 -3.77 -7.35 -19.71
N LYS A 281 -4.95 -7.04 -20.22
CA LYS A 281 -6.20 -7.67 -19.79
C LYS A 281 -6.23 -9.16 -20.15
N GLU A 282 -5.78 -9.51 -21.36
CA GLU A 282 -5.71 -10.90 -21.81
C GLU A 282 -4.76 -11.73 -20.94
N PHE A 283 -3.66 -11.13 -20.47
CA PHE A 283 -2.74 -11.78 -19.55
C PHE A 283 -3.37 -11.99 -18.18
N TYR A 284 -4.03 -10.95 -17.64
CA TYR A 284 -4.75 -11.02 -16.36
C TYR A 284 -5.83 -12.12 -16.35
N GLU A 285 -6.60 -12.26 -17.41
CA GLU A 285 -7.69 -13.24 -17.53
C GLU A 285 -7.24 -14.71 -17.46
N GLN A 286 -5.94 -14.98 -17.56
CA GLN A 286 -5.40 -16.34 -17.43
C GLN A 286 -5.23 -16.79 -15.97
N PHE A 287 -5.38 -15.91 -14.99
CA PHE A 287 -5.09 -16.21 -13.59
C PHE A 287 -6.37 -16.41 -12.78
N GLN A 288 -6.38 -17.50 -11.99
CA GLN A 288 -7.44 -17.77 -11.02
C GLN A 288 -7.22 -17.06 -9.69
N ASN A 289 -5.98 -16.77 -9.35
CA ASN A 289 -5.58 -16.17 -8.08
C ASN A 289 -4.73 -14.93 -8.32
N VAL A 290 -5.11 -13.84 -7.67
CA VAL A 290 -4.43 -12.55 -7.75
C VAL A 290 -4.07 -12.06 -6.36
N ILE A 291 -2.90 -11.46 -6.21
CA ILE A 291 -2.50 -10.66 -5.04
C ILE A 291 -2.36 -9.22 -5.51
N VAL A 292 -2.87 -8.26 -4.72
CA VAL A 292 -2.76 -6.83 -4.99
C VAL A 292 -1.89 -6.17 -3.93
N VAL A 293 -0.86 -5.43 -4.36
CA VAL A 293 0.00 -4.59 -3.48
C VAL A 293 -0.01 -3.18 -4.04
N ASP A 294 -0.72 -2.27 -3.41
CA ASP A 294 -1.00 -0.94 -3.96
C ASP A 294 -1.08 0.13 -2.85
N HIS A 295 -0.81 1.38 -3.20
CA HIS A 295 -0.97 2.52 -2.29
C HIS A 295 -2.10 3.48 -2.73
N HIS A 296 -2.76 3.19 -3.83
CA HIS A 296 -3.93 3.93 -4.29
C HIS A 296 -5.20 3.52 -3.54
N ARG A 297 -6.22 4.39 -3.56
CA ARG A 297 -7.53 4.04 -3.00
C ARG A 297 -8.21 2.99 -3.88
N ARG A 298 -8.82 2.01 -3.23
CA ARG A 298 -9.63 0.99 -3.90
C ARG A 298 -10.79 1.64 -4.67
N ASP A 299 -11.05 1.13 -5.86
CA ASP A 299 -12.12 1.54 -6.77
C ASP A 299 -13.04 0.35 -7.09
N ASP A 300 -14.14 0.58 -7.80
CA ASP A 300 -15.11 -0.44 -8.17
C ASP A 300 -14.54 -1.44 -9.22
N ASP A 301 -13.58 -1.03 -10.05
CA ASP A 301 -12.87 -1.88 -11.04
C ASP A 301 -11.75 -2.71 -10.38
N PHE A 302 -12.11 -3.49 -9.36
CA PHE A 302 -11.18 -4.27 -8.54
C PHE A 302 -11.26 -5.77 -8.89
N PRO A 303 -10.13 -6.54 -8.84
CA PRO A 303 -10.12 -7.97 -9.12
C PRO A 303 -11.01 -8.79 -8.18
N ASP A 304 -12.04 -9.44 -8.71
CA ASP A 304 -12.93 -10.33 -7.94
C ASP A 304 -12.19 -11.60 -7.46
N ASN A 305 -11.13 -12.00 -8.16
CA ASN A 305 -10.29 -13.16 -7.84
C ASN A 305 -9.07 -12.80 -6.98
N ALA A 306 -9.05 -11.62 -6.34
CA ALA A 306 -8.01 -11.23 -5.41
C ALA A 306 -8.09 -12.04 -4.12
N ILE A 307 -7.12 -12.93 -3.90
CA ILE A 307 -7.03 -13.78 -2.70
C ILE A 307 -6.35 -13.09 -1.52
N LEU A 308 -5.50 -12.10 -1.79
CA LEU A 308 -4.86 -11.23 -0.81
C LEU A 308 -4.79 -9.80 -1.34
N THR A 309 -4.99 -8.84 -0.45
CA THR A 309 -4.97 -7.42 -0.78
C THR A 309 -4.17 -6.64 0.26
N PHE A 310 -3.06 -6.05 -0.16
CA PHE A 310 -2.26 -5.16 0.66
C PHE A 310 -2.30 -3.75 0.07
N ILE A 311 -3.33 -2.99 0.46
CA ILE A 311 -3.54 -1.61 0.03
C ILE A 311 -3.38 -0.69 1.24
N GLU A 312 -2.47 0.28 1.12
CA GLU A 312 -2.12 1.24 2.17
C GLU A 312 -2.01 2.65 1.61
N SER A 313 -3.12 3.38 1.59
CA SER A 313 -3.16 4.75 1.04
C SER A 313 -2.32 5.78 1.82
N GLY A 314 -1.84 5.42 3.01
CA GLY A 314 -0.90 6.22 3.79
C GLY A 314 0.57 5.98 3.43
N ALA A 315 0.89 5.00 2.58
CA ALA A 315 2.23 4.82 2.04
C ALA A 315 2.54 5.87 0.98
N SER A 316 3.79 6.23 0.86
CA SER A 316 4.23 7.20 -0.16
C SER A 316 4.15 6.62 -1.57
N SER A 317 4.42 5.31 -1.71
CA SER A 317 4.53 4.59 -2.96
C SER A 317 4.33 3.09 -2.76
N ALA A 318 4.07 2.34 -3.83
CA ALA A 318 4.03 0.88 -3.79
C ALA A 318 5.45 0.29 -3.57
N ALA A 319 6.50 0.93 -4.07
CA ALA A 319 7.89 0.56 -3.82
C ALA A 319 8.26 0.63 -2.33
N GLU A 320 7.68 1.57 -1.57
CA GLU A 320 7.80 1.61 -0.13
C GLU A 320 7.19 0.36 0.51
N LEU A 321 5.94 0.00 0.15
CA LEU A 321 5.26 -1.18 0.68
C LEU A 321 6.02 -2.48 0.38
N VAL A 322 6.46 -2.64 -0.86
CA VAL A 322 7.24 -3.82 -1.29
C VAL A 322 8.57 -3.89 -0.54
N THR A 323 9.24 -2.77 -0.35
CA THR A 323 10.49 -2.73 0.42
C THR A 323 10.30 -3.14 1.87
N GLU A 324 9.19 -2.75 2.50
CA GLU A 324 8.85 -3.22 3.86
C GLU A 324 8.61 -4.73 3.91
N LEU A 325 7.91 -5.30 2.93
CA LEU A 325 7.77 -6.76 2.84
C LEU A 325 9.14 -7.46 2.76
N ILE A 326 10.06 -6.89 1.99
CA ILE A 326 11.45 -7.41 1.87
C ILE A 326 12.21 -7.29 3.20
N GLN A 327 12.04 -6.20 3.95
CA GLN A 327 12.69 -6.02 5.25
C GLN A 327 12.30 -7.10 6.26
N PHE A 328 11.03 -7.53 6.26
CA PHE A 328 10.54 -8.55 7.19
C PHE A 328 10.76 -9.98 6.69
N GLN A 329 11.13 -10.15 5.42
CA GLN A 329 11.43 -11.46 4.88
C GLN A 329 12.79 -11.97 5.38
N ASN A 330 12.84 -13.20 5.88
CA ASN A 330 14.11 -13.88 6.15
C ASN A 330 14.73 -14.35 4.83
N ALA A 331 15.25 -13.41 4.05
CA ALA A 331 15.73 -13.64 2.70
C ALA A 331 17.10 -14.32 2.68
N LYS A 332 17.27 -15.36 1.86
CA LYS A 332 18.56 -16.00 1.57
C LYS A 332 19.44 -15.16 0.64
N LYS A 333 18.82 -14.50 -0.33
CA LYS A 333 19.46 -13.60 -1.29
C LYS A 333 19.47 -12.18 -0.74
N ARG A 334 20.37 -11.32 -1.24
CA ARG A 334 20.43 -9.91 -0.89
C ARG A 334 20.07 -9.06 -2.10
N LEU A 335 19.33 -7.98 -1.87
CA LEU A 335 19.14 -6.94 -2.88
C LEU A 335 20.52 -6.48 -3.38
N ASN A 336 20.65 -6.33 -4.68
CA ASN A 336 21.83 -5.76 -5.26
C ASN A 336 21.68 -4.25 -5.50
N LYS A 337 22.77 -3.60 -5.92
CA LYS A 337 22.84 -2.16 -6.17
C LYS A 337 21.72 -1.65 -7.08
N ILE A 338 21.52 -2.30 -8.25
CA ILE A 338 20.54 -1.82 -9.24
C ILE A 338 19.09 -2.03 -8.78
N GLN A 339 18.79 -3.19 -8.18
CA GLN A 339 17.46 -3.45 -7.63
C GLN A 339 17.10 -2.45 -6.53
N ALA A 340 18.03 -2.18 -5.60
CA ALA A 340 17.83 -1.19 -4.55
C ALA A 340 17.71 0.24 -5.10
N SER A 341 18.42 0.55 -6.19
CA SER A 341 18.36 1.88 -6.84
C SER A 341 17.04 2.08 -7.58
N VAL A 342 16.50 1.06 -8.25
CA VAL A 342 15.21 1.14 -8.94
C VAL A 342 14.06 1.27 -7.95
N LEU A 343 14.07 0.50 -6.84
CA LEU A 343 13.11 0.67 -5.73
C LEU A 343 13.15 2.09 -5.15
N MET A 344 14.35 2.63 -4.91
CA MET A 344 14.53 3.98 -4.40
C MET A 344 14.02 5.03 -5.41
N ALA A 345 14.25 4.82 -6.70
CA ALA A 345 13.78 5.72 -7.75
C ALA A 345 12.24 5.76 -7.82
N GLY A 346 11.56 4.64 -7.57
CA GLY A 346 10.10 4.58 -7.43
C GLY A 346 9.61 5.45 -6.27
N ILE A 347 10.18 5.29 -5.08
CA ILE A 347 9.86 6.13 -3.92
C ILE A 347 10.11 7.60 -4.23
N MET A 348 11.24 7.94 -4.88
CA MET A 348 11.58 9.32 -5.24
C MET A 348 10.62 9.93 -6.26
N LEU A 349 10.09 9.14 -7.19
CA LEU A 349 9.09 9.60 -8.16
C LEU A 349 7.83 10.07 -7.43
N ASP A 350 7.21 9.23 -6.64
CA ASP A 350 5.93 9.49 -5.99
C ASP A 350 6.00 10.52 -4.88
N THR A 351 7.14 10.62 -4.23
CA THR A 351 7.41 11.63 -3.20
C THR A 351 7.96 12.94 -3.75
N LYS A 352 8.12 13.07 -5.06
CA LYS A 352 8.79 14.23 -5.69
C LYS A 352 10.12 14.52 -5.00
N ASN A 353 11.01 13.53 -4.96
CA ASN A 353 12.29 13.59 -4.27
C ASN A 353 12.15 13.90 -2.76
N PHE A 354 11.30 13.18 -2.06
CA PHE A 354 11.01 13.32 -0.62
C PHE A 354 10.43 14.68 -0.19
N SER A 355 9.78 15.40 -1.11
CA SER A 355 9.17 16.69 -0.83
C SER A 355 7.68 16.60 -0.47
N THR A 356 6.99 15.51 -0.82
CA THR A 356 5.55 15.31 -0.59
C THR A 356 5.23 13.88 -0.18
N ARG A 357 4.14 13.69 0.58
CA ARG A 357 3.59 12.38 0.96
C ARG A 357 4.58 11.46 1.70
N VAL A 358 5.56 12.03 2.40
CA VAL A 358 6.56 11.29 3.17
C VAL A 358 6.14 11.12 4.61
N THR A 359 6.53 10.00 5.20
CA THR A 359 6.37 9.67 6.63
C THR A 359 7.72 9.22 7.19
N SER A 360 7.84 9.04 8.52
CA SER A 360 9.04 8.44 9.13
C SER A 360 9.36 7.09 8.47
N ARG A 361 8.36 6.27 8.17
CA ARG A 361 8.53 4.96 7.51
C ARG A 361 9.10 5.07 6.10
N THR A 362 8.77 6.12 5.35
CA THR A 362 9.38 6.38 4.03
C THR A 362 10.90 6.56 4.17
N PHE A 363 11.34 7.29 5.19
CA PHE A 363 12.78 7.50 5.45
C PHE A 363 13.45 6.24 5.99
N ASP A 364 12.78 5.43 6.81
CA ASP A 364 13.29 4.12 7.26
C ASP A 364 13.55 3.20 6.07
N VAL A 365 12.60 3.13 5.15
CA VAL A 365 12.71 2.34 3.92
C VAL A 365 13.82 2.87 3.02
N ALA A 366 13.93 4.19 2.85
CA ALA A 366 15.00 4.82 2.09
C ALA A 366 16.39 4.52 2.71
N SER A 367 16.50 4.61 4.04
CA SER A 367 17.72 4.24 4.77
C SER A 367 18.08 2.76 4.57
N TYR A 368 17.08 1.86 4.63
CA TYR A 368 17.29 0.45 4.35
C TYR A 368 17.82 0.22 2.92
N LEU A 369 17.17 0.79 1.89
CA LEU A 369 17.62 0.68 0.50
C LEU A 369 19.04 1.22 0.32
N ARG A 370 19.37 2.33 0.99
CA ARG A 370 20.73 2.87 0.99
C ARG A 370 21.73 1.87 1.58
N SER A 371 21.38 1.21 2.68
CA SER A 371 22.20 0.16 3.30
C SER A 371 22.39 -1.08 2.40
N LYS A 372 21.49 -1.31 1.44
CA LYS A 372 21.57 -2.37 0.43
C LYS A 372 22.36 -1.96 -0.82
N GLY A 373 22.88 -0.74 -0.84
CA GLY A 373 23.75 -0.24 -1.90
C GLY A 373 23.03 0.59 -2.97
N SER A 374 21.80 1.06 -2.72
CA SER A 374 21.17 2.05 -3.59
C SER A 374 22.11 3.23 -3.87
N ASP A 375 22.27 3.61 -5.12
CA ASP A 375 23.29 4.52 -5.59
C ASP A 375 22.66 5.74 -6.28
N SER A 376 22.98 6.94 -5.79
CA SER A 376 22.43 8.19 -6.31
C SER A 376 22.81 8.44 -7.77
N VAL A 377 24.01 8.04 -8.20
CA VAL A 377 24.43 8.20 -9.60
C VAL A 377 23.64 7.26 -10.50
N GLU A 378 23.41 6.01 -10.04
CA GLU A 378 22.59 5.06 -10.78
C GLU A 378 21.15 5.58 -10.92
N ILE A 379 20.55 6.09 -9.83
CA ILE A 379 19.22 6.68 -9.84
C ILE A 379 19.15 7.87 -10.81
N GLN A 380 20.14 8.78 -10.78
CA GLN A 380 20.20 9.89 -11.70
C GLN A 380 20.28 9.44 -13.16
N ASN A 381 21.07 8.40 -13.44
CA ASN A 381 21.22 7.88 -14.80
C ASN A 381 19.93 7.27 -15.34
N ILE A 382 19.21 6.48 -14.55
CA ILE A 382 17.94 5.87 -14.98
C ILE A 382 16.81 6.89 -15.07
N SER A 383 16.77 7.87 -14.16
CA SER A 383 15.74 8.92 -14.11
C SER A 383 16.10 10.18 -14.90
N ALA A 384 17.19 10.16 -15.66
CA ALA A 384 17.63 11.33 -16.43
C ALA A 384 16.58 11.74 -17.47
N THR A 385 16.30 13.01 -17.55
CA THR A 385 15.46 13.56 -18.60
C THR A 385 16.28 13.66 -19.88
N ASP A 386 15.71 13.26 -21.01
CA ASP A 386 16.34 13.44 -22.31
C ASP A 386 16.49 14.94 -22.65
N PHE A 387 17.55 15.30 -23.40
CA PHE A 387 17.83 16.68 -23.73
C PHE A 387 16.69 17.32 -24.57
N GLU A 388 16.12 16.60 -25.50
CA GLU A 388 15.03 17.13 -26.34
C GLU A 388 13.73 17.27 -25.51
N GLU A 389 13.46 16.33 -24.61
CA GLU A 389 12.35 16.45 -23.65
C GLU A 389 12.56 17.67 -22.73
N TYR A 390 13.75 17.83 -22.17
CA TYR A 390 14.10 18.98 -21.34
C TYR A 390 13.93 20.30 -22.08
N LYS A 391 14.36 20.35 -23.34
CA LYS A 391 14.24 21.52 -24.21
C LYS A 391 12.77 21.89 -24.44
N GLN A 392 11.93 20.92 -24.81
CA GLN A 392 10.49 21.13 -25.02
C GLN A 392 9.79 21.63 -23.74
N ILE A 393 10.12 21.07 -22.58
CA ILE A 393 9.58 21.52 -21.29
C ILE A 393 9.96 22.98 -21.03
N ASN A 394 11.23 23.34 -21.24
CA ASN A 394 11.69 24.72 -21.00
C ASN A 394 11.13 25.72 -22.02
N GLU A 395 10.95 25.33 -23.28
CA GLU A 395 10.29 26.16 -24.29
C GLU A 395 8.86 26.53 -23.86
N ILE A 396 8.11 25.57 -23.32
CA ILE A 396 6.77 25.81 -22.76
C ILE A 396 6.86 26.75 -21.54
N ILE A 397 7.79 26.50 -20.63
CA ILE A 397 7.95 27.28 -19.39
C ILE A 397 8.26 28.75 -19.71
N LEU A 398 9.10 29.01 -20.71
CA LEU A 398 9.46 30.35 -21.13
C LEU A 398 8.30 31.13 -21.75
N GLN A 399 7.23 30.45 -22.21
CA GLN A 399 5.99 31.09 -22.66
C GLN A 399 4.99 31.33 -21.50
N GLY A 400 5.43 31.12 -20.25
CA GLY A 400 4.61 31.31 -19.07
C GLY A 400 4.24 32.76 -18.82
N GLU A 401 2.96 33.06 -18.72
CA GLU A 401 2.40 34.36 -18.38
C GLU A 401 1.80 34.33 -16.98
N ARG A 402 2.03 35.36 -16.19
CA ARG A 402 1.43 35.49 -14.87
C ARG A 402 -0.02 35.96 -14.96
N LEU A 403 -0.87 35.30 -14.21
CA LEU A 403 -2.25 35.71 -13.96
C LEU A 403 -2.39 36.03 -12.46
N GLY A 404 -2.44 37.33 -12.15
CA GLY A 404 -2.29 37.78 -10.75
C GLY A 404 -0.88 37.48 -10.21
N ASP A 405 -0.75 37.35 -8.89
CA ASP A 405 0.56 37.23 -8.24
C ASP A 405 1.07 35.78 -8.14
N SER A 406 0.16 34.77 -8.21
CA SER A 406 0.48 33.40 -7.82
C SER A 406 0.12 32.32 -8.86
N ILE A 407 -0.44 32.69 -10.01
CA ILE A 407 -0.81 31.75 -11.07
C ILE A 407 0.06 31.94 -12.29
N ILE A 408 0.53 30.86 -12.90
CA ILE A 408 1.22 30.91 -14.21
C ILE A 408 0.43 30.04 -15.20
N VAL A 409 0.18 30.61 -16.37
CA VAL A 409 -0.43 29.93 -17.52
C VAL A 409 0.59 29.93 -18.66
N ALA A 410 0.99 28.74 -19.11
CA ALA A 410 1.93 28.54 -20.20
C ALA A 410 1.27 27.79 -21.35
N ALA A 411 1.63 28.13 -22.59
CA ALA A 411 1.14 27.42 -23.77
C ALA A 411 2.32 26.96 -24.63
N GLY A 412 2.21 25.77 -25.20
CA GLY A 412 3.19 25.28 -26.18
C GLY A 412 3.21 26.15 -27.45
N GLU A 413 4.20 25.93 -28.30
CA GLU A 413 4.30 26.62 -29.60
C GLU A 413 3.16 26.22 -30.52
N LYS A 414 2.71 27.18 -31.30
CA LYS A 414 1.66 26.97 -32.31
C LYS A 414 2.15 26.00 -33.39
N ASN A 415 1.31 25.03 -33.75
CA ASN A 415 1.60 23.99 -34.74
C ASN A 415 2.74 23.00 -34.34
N HIS A 416 3.12 22.97 -33.08
CA HIS A 416 4.02 21.95 -32.53
C HIS A 416 3.21 21.00 -31.68
N LEU A 417 3.39 19.68 -31.89
CA LEU A 417 2.70 18.65 -31.13
C LEU A 417 3.55 18.21 -29.94
N TYR A 418 2.94 18.20 -28.78
CA TYR A 418 3.57 17.75 -27.53
C TYR A 418 2.83 16.55 -26.94
N SER A 419 3.52 15.74 -26.17
CA SER A 419 2.86 14.69 -25.37
C SER A 419 2.20 15.28 -24.11
N ASN A 420 1.18 14.59 -23.60
CA ASN A 420 0.57 14.93 -22.31
C ASN A 420 1.59 14.90 -21.14
N VAL A 421 2.62 14.06 -21.25
CA VAL A 421 3.69 13.94 -20.25
C VAL A 421 4.51 15.24 -20.18
N ILE A 422 4.87 15.82 -21.32
CA ILE A 422 5.59 17.10 -21.40
C ILE A 422 4.78 18.21 -20.76
N ALA A 423 3.48 18.31 -21.07
CA ALA A 423 2.60 19.30 -20.44
C ALA A 423 2.53 19.14 -18.91
N SER A 424 2.45 17.91 -18.43
CA SER A 424 2.42 17.61 -17.00
C SER A 424 3.74 17.97 -16.31
N LYS A 425 4.88 17.58 -16.89
CA LYS A 425 6.22 17.91 -16.37
C LYS A 425 6.47 19.42 -16.37
N ALA A 426 6.03 20.14 -17.40
CA ALA A 426 6.11 21.61 -17.45
C ALA A 426 5.25 22.25 -16.34
N ALA A 427 4.02 21.76 -16.12
CA ALA A 427 3.16 22.26 -15.05
C ALA A 427 3.75 22.00 -13.65
N ASP A 428 4.31 20.80 -13.41
CA ASP A 428 4.99 20.48 -12.16
C ASP A 428 6.23 21.37 -11.94
N THR A 429 7.01 21.61 -12.98
CA THR A 429 8.20 22.48 -12.92
C THR A 429 7.82 23.94 -12.61
N ILE A 430 6.80 24.48 -13.27
CA ILE A 430 6.29 25.83 -12.99
C ILE A 430 5.79 25.92 -11.54
N LEU A 431 5.04 24.94 -11.07
CA LEU A 431 4.54 24.91 -9.69
C LEU A 431 5.67 24.89 -8.65
N SER A 432 6.84 24.35 -8.98
CA SER A 432 8.00 24.32 -8.08
C SER A 432 8.63 25.69 -7.83
N MET A 433 8.34 26.69 -8.68
CA MET A 433 8.91 28.03 -8.58
C MET A 433 8.38 28.79 -7.36
N ALA A 434 9.17 29.71 -6.86
CA ALA A 434 8.79 30.54 -5.72
C ALA A 434 7.56 31.40 -6.05
N HIS A 435 6.64 31.54 -5.09
CA HIS A 435 5.42 32.35 -5.19
C HIS A 435 4.40 31.85 -6.24
N VAL A 436 4.52 30.61 -6.72
CA VAL A 436 3.53 29.99 -7.60
C VAL A 436 2.62 29.07 -6.78
N GLU A 437 1.32 29.35 -6.77
CA GLU A 437 0.30 28.54 -6.12
C GLU A 437 -0.45 27.63 -7.10
N ALA A 438 -0.56 28.04 -8.37
CA ALA A 438 -1.11 27.18 -9.41
C ALA A 438 -0.43 27.39 -10.76
N SER A 439 -0.35 26.34 -11.55
CA SER A 439 0.16 26.31 -12.90
C SER A 439 -0.83 25.64 -13.84
N PHE A 440 -0.99 26.20 -15.03
CA PHE A 440 -1.80 25.66 -16.10
C PHE A 440 -0.97 25.63 -17.38
N VAL A 441 -0.84 24.44 -17.96
CA VAL A 441 -0.07 24.24 -19.20
C VAL A 441 -0.96 23.69 -20.28
N LEU A 442 -1.02 24.39 -21.43
CA LEU A 442 -1.79 23.98 -22.60
C LEU A 442 -0.85 23.55 -23.71
N VAL A 443 -1.11 22.42 -24.31
CA VAL A 443 -0.34 21.92 -25.47
C VAL A 443 -1.26 21.31 -26.52
N GLU A 444 -0.88 21.43 -27.80
CA GLU A 444 -1.51 20.70 -28.89
C GLU A 444 -0.94 19.26 -28.91
N THR A 445 -1.81 18.25 -28.78
CA THR A 445 -1.41 16.83 -28.76
C THR A 445 -1.70 16.11 -30.08
N ALA A 446 -2.64 16.64 -30.85
CA ALA A 446 -2.95 16.26 -32.23
C ALA A 446 -3.67 17.45 -32.88
N SER A 447 -3.85 17.42 -34.17
CA SER A 447 -4.57 18.48 -34.90
C SER A 447 -5.91 18.79 -34.22
N HIS A 448 -6.12 20.02 -33.79
CA HIS A 448 -7.30 20.50 -33.06
C HIS A 448 -7.63 19.78 -31.74
N LYS A 449 -6.62 19.16 -31.13
CA LYS A 449 -6.76 18.55 -29.79
C LYS A 449 -5.80 19.23 -28.83
N ILE A 450 -6.33 19.93 -27.83
CA ILE A 450 -5.57 20.65 -26.83
C ILE A 450 -5.69 19.94 -25.50
N ALA A 451 -4.55 19.52 -24.94
CA ALA A 451 -4.47 19.03 -23.59
C ALA A 451 -4.12 20.16 -22.63
N ILE A 452 -4.77 20.19 -21.49
CA ILE A 452 -4.48 21.12 -20.39
C ILE A 452 -4.12 20.32 -19.16
N SER A 453 -2.92 20.56 -18.64
CA SER A 453 -2.48 20.03 -17.35
C SER A 453 -2.48 21.15 -16.32
N ALA A 454 -3.13 20.93 -15.19
CA ALA A 454 -3.25 21.88 -14.10
C ALA A 454 -2.69 21.30 -12.80
N ARG A 455 -1.94 22.13 -12.08
CA ARG A 455 -1.36 21.79 -10.77
C ARG A 455 -1.59 22.93 -9.80
N SER A 456 -1.75 22.60 -8.52
CA SER A 456 -1.79 23.60 -7.46
C SER A 456 -1.18 23.08 -6.15
N ARG A 457 -0.83 24.00 -5.25
CA ARG A 457 -0.37 23.66 -3.90
C ARG A 457 -1.58 23.44 -2.97
N SER A 458 -2.12 24.45 -2.34
CA SER A 458 -3.20 24.31 -1.35
C SER A 458 -4.30 25.36 -1.41
N LYS A 459 -4.08 26.47 -2.13
CA LYS A 459 -5.02 27.61 -2.13
C LYS A 459 -6.02 27.57 -3.28
N ILE A 460 -5.65 26.97 -4.42
CA ILE A 460 -6.46 27.01 -5.64
C ILE A 460 -6.92 25.61 -5.99
N ASN A 461 -8.23 25.41 -6.13
CA ASN A 461 -8.79 24.12 -6.55
C ASN A 461 -8.82 24.00 -8.07
N VAL A 462 -7.77 23.37 -8.64
CA VAL A 462 -7.66 23.20 -10.10
C VAL A 462 -8.66 22.19 -10.66
N GLN A 463 -9.20 21.28 -9.83
CA GLN A 463 -10.25 20.35 -10.25
C GLN A 463 -11.49 21.09 -10.74
N ARG A 464 -11.96 22.07 -9.98
CA ARG A 464 -13.15 22.88 -10.36
C ARG A 464 -12.98 23.62 -11.68
N VAL A 465 -11.76 24.09 -11.94
CA VAL A 465 -11.45 24.76 -13.22
C VAL A 465 -11.53 23.75 -14.38
N MET A 466 -10.92 22.56 -14.19
CA MET A 466 -10.91 21.53 -15.23
C MET A 466 -12.29 20.91 -15.47
N GLU A 467 -13.10 20.67 -14.43
CA GLU A 467 -14.47 20.18 -14.55
C GLU A 467 -15.37 21.11 -15.39
N LYS A 468 -15.23 22.44 -15.23
CA LYS A 468 -15.95 23.41 -16.07
C LYS A 468 -15.52 23.37 -17.54
N LEU A 469 -14.38 22.80 -17.85
CA LEU A 469 -13.87 22.58 -19.19
C LEU A 469 -14.11 21.16 -19.71
N GLY A 470 -14.90 20.36 -18.97
CA GLY A 470 -15.22 18.97 -19.34
C GLY A 470 -14.14 17.95 -18.99
N GLY A 471 -13.18 18.33 -18.16
CA GLY A 471 -12.12 17.49 -17.62
C GLY A 471 -12.42 17.01 -16.20
N GLY A 472 -11.35 16.68 -15.44
CA GLY A 472 -11.48 16.22 -14.05
C GLY A 472 -10.12 16.08 -13.37
N GLY A 473 -10.15 15.53 -12.16
CA GLY A 473 -8.96 15.28 -11.36
C GLY A 473 -9.22 15.42 -9.87
N HIS A 474 -8.24 15.93 -9.17
CA HIS A 474 -8.26 16.21 -7.73
C HIS A 474 -7.94 17.68 -7.48
N PHE A 475 -8.10 18.10 -6.23
CA PHE A 475 -7.87 19.49 -5.82
C PHE A 475 -6.55 20.06 -6.35
N ASN A 476 -5.44 19.32 -6.24
CA ASN A 476 -4.08 19.78 -6.56
C ASN A 476 -3.59 19.36 -7.94
N LEU A 477 -4.27 18.44 -8.61
CA LEU A 477 -3.88 17.84 -9.87
C LEU A 477 -5.12 17.54 -10.70
N ALA A 478 -5.25 18.22 -11.83
CA ALA A 478 -6.38 18.03 -12.74
C ALA A 478 -5.95 18.22 -14.19
N ALA A 479 -6.75 17.70 -15.11
CA ALA A 479 -6.49 17.83 -16.54
C ALA A 479 -7.80 17.87 -17.32
N CYS A 480 -7.76 18.44 -18.52
CA CYS A 480 -8.82 18.29 -19.51
C CYS A 480 -8.25 18.19 -20.92
N GLN A 481 -9.09 17.70 -21.82
CA GLN A 481 -8.77 17.66 -23.25
C GLN A 481 -9.91 18.33 -24.02
N LEU A 482 -9.56 19.35 -24.78
CA LEU A 482 -10.47 20.08 -25.65
C LEU A 482 -10.28 19.63 -27.10
N THR A 483 -11.36 19.44 -27.82
CA THR A 483 -11.36 19.06 -29.25
C THR A 483 -11.99 20.17 -30.08
N ASP A 484 -11.62 20.21 -31.37
CA ASP A 484 -12.15 21.17 -32.35
C ASP A 484 -11.92 22.65 -31.99
N ILE A 485 -10.81 22.93 -31.32
CA ILE A 485 -10.44 24.27 -30.83
C ILE A 485 -8.96 24.55 -31.12
N SER A 486 -8.63 25.79 -31.47
CA SER A 486 -7.24 26.21 -31.61
C SER A 486 -6.58 26.57 -30.27
N LEU A 487 -5.26 26.47 -30.17
CA LEU A 487 -4.49 26.77 -28.95
C LEU A 487 -4.80 28.17 -28.38
N PRO A 488 -4.86 29.27 -29.19
CA PRO A 488 -5.23 30.58 -28.68
C PRO A 488 -6.66 30.68 -28.15
N GLN A 489 -7.62 29.98 -28.78
CA GLN A 489 -9.01 29.93 -28.30
C GLN A 489 -9.11 29.15 -26.98
N ALA A 490 -8.41 28.01 -26.90
CA ALA A 490 -8.33 27.22 -25.67
C ALA A 490 -7.72 28.03 -24.51
N LYS A 491 -6.64 28.78 -24.77
CA LYS A 491 -6.02 29.69 -23.77
C LYS A 491 -7.00 30.74 -23.29
N HIS A 492 -7.72 31.40 -24.23
CA HIS A 492 -8.73 32.40 -23.85
C HIS A 492 -9.85 31.80 -22.99
N LEU A 493 -10.34 30.62 -23.38
CA LEU A 493 -11.37 29.90 -22.63
C LEU A 493 -10.89 29.53 -21.22
N LEU A 494 -9.66 29.02 -21.10
CA LEU A 494 -9.04 28.68 -19.81
C LEU A 494 -8.93 29.92 -18.91
N LEU A 495 -8.38 31.04 -19.41
CA LEU A 495 -8.23 32.28 -18.64
C LEU A 495 -9.58 32.81 -18.14
N LYS A 496 -10.62 32.76 -18.98
CA LYS A 496 -12.00 33.10 -18.58
C LYS A 496 -12.51 32.19 -17.47
N THR A 497 -12.30 30.88 -17.61
CA THR A 497 -12.76 29.88 -16.63
C THR A 497 -12.04 30.02 -15.29
N ILE A 498 -10.71 30.25 -15.30
CA ILE A 498 -9.95 30.52 -14.07
C ILE A 498 -10.52 31.74 -13.35
N ASN A 499 -10.67 32.88 -14.06
CA ASN A 499 -11.21 34.11 -13.47
C ASN A 499 -12.63 33.96 -12.91
N MET A 500 -13.49 33.20 -13.58
CA MET A 500 -14.83 32.89 -13.08
C MET A 500 -14.78 32.05 -11.80
N THR A 501 -13.94 31.01 -11.78
CA THR A 501 -13.83 30.11 -10.64
C THR A 501 -13.25 30.80 -9.41
N LEU A 502 -12.22 31.63 -9.59
CA LEU A 502 -11.62 32.41 -8.49
C LEU A 502 -12.61 33.42 -7.88
N LYS A 503 -13.45 34.05 -8.71
CA LYS A 503 -14.51 34.96 -8.20
C LYS A 503 -15.58 34.24 -7.40
N GLU A 504 -15.95 33.01 -7.81
CA GLU A 504 -16.95 32.20 -7.11
C GLU A 504 -16.45 31.68 -5.76
N THR A 505 -15.16 31.41 -5.64
CA THR A 505 -14.53 30.86 -4.42
C THR A 505 -14.08 31.96 -3.44
N GLY A 506 -14.12 33.23 -3.84
CA GLY A 506 -13.64 34.34 -3.02
C GLY A 506 -12.12 34.40 -2.89
N GLU A 507 -11.40 33.68 -3.75
CA GLU A 507 -9.93 33.57 -3.77
C GLU A 507 -9.25 34.71 -4.57
N VAL A 508 -10.00 35.73 -4.95
CA VAL A 508 -9.47 36.95 -5.58
C VAL A 508 -9.08 37.90 -4.48
N GLU A 509 -7.79 38.03 -4.23
CA GLU A 509 -7.23 39.22 -3.59
C GLU A 509 -7.49 40.42 -4.51
N SER A 510 -8.17 41.42 -3.93
CA SER A 510 -8.42 42.73 -4.55
C SER A 510 -7.15 43.49 -4.82
#